data_36d5f67ce4f4e2b28eb0422a1e9962fa
#
_entry.id   36d5f67ce4f4e2b28eb0422a1e9962fa
#
_cell.length_a   1.000
_cell.length_b   1.000
_cell.length_c   1.000
_cell.angle_alpha   90.00
_cell.angle_beta   90.00
_cell.angle_gamma   90.00
#
_symmetry.space_group_name_H-M   'P 1'
#
loop_
_entity.id
_entity.type
_entity.pdbx_description
1 polymer ?
#
loop_
_entity_poly.entity_id
_entity_poly.type
_entity_poly.pdbx_seq_one_letter_code
_entity_poly.pdbx_strand_id
1 'polypeptide(L)'
;MARLELNKINKRFGDQVAVADFSLAVADGELVSFLGPSGCGKTTTLRMTAGFELPDSGSVIVDGVDVTDLPTNKRAMGMVFQGYALFPNMTAIENVEFGLAVRGRPVAERRAQVAELLELFGLGHVGGSYPHQLSGGQQQRVALARAVAVKPGVLLLDEPLSAVDAKVREELRTEIRRMQVQLGITTILVTHDQSEALSISDRVVVMNRGSIEEIGTPTQIYAEPRSAFTAGFIGAMNEIPVRIVSGANGIVERWGRRVTAPGAAGLPDGDMALLLVRPESLEPLGTTKAALNGDLTLTGRVEVQTFLGATTRLLLRELPGGADEGSAMPPTQRLAVDVPSSSAGQWPAGSEIVVRIPVTASRVITDRSAERHSRGVH
;
A
#
# COMPACT_ATOMS: atom_id res chain seq x y z
N MET A 1 -6.41 22.87 -10.54
CA MET A 1 -5.63 21.77 -10.01
C MET A 1 -4.83 22.33 -8.85
N ALA A 2 -4.53 21.59 -7.84
CA ALA A 2 -4.00 22.20 -6.62
C ALA A 2 -2.91 21.33 -5.99
N ARG A 3 -1.76 21.94 -5.66
CA ARG A 3 -0.71 21.34 -4.83
C ARG A 3 -1.18 21.30 -3.39
N LEU A 4 -0.98 20.17 -2.71
CA LEU A 4 -1.29 20.01 -1.29
C LEU A 4 -0.02 19.77 -0.49
N GLU A 5 0.12 20.47 0.64
CA GLU A 5 1.21 20.25 1.58
C GLU A 5 0.65 20.06 2.99
N LEU A 6 1.11 19.02 3.65
CA LEU A 6 0.89 18.72 5.06
C LEU A 6 2.23 18.92 5.76
N ASN A 7 2.32 19.90 6.65
CA ASN A 7 3.59 20.28 7.28
C ASN A 7 3.55 20.00 8.77
N LYS A 8 4.32 19.00 9.21
CA LYS A 8 4.51 18.61 10.63
C LYS A 8 3.19 18.49 11.40
N ILE A 9 2.21 17.84 10.76
CA ILE A 9 0.90 17.62 11.35
C ILE A 9 1.02 16.70 12.55
N ASN A 10 0.48 17.13 13.69
CA ASN A 10 0.39 16.35 14.92
C ASN A 10 -1.03 16.31 15.43
N LYS A 11 -1.45 15.15 15.97
CA LYS A 11 -2.77 14.96 16.59
C LYS A 11 -2.71 13.94 17.71
N ARG A 12 -3.33 14.30 18.84
CA ARG A 12 -3.56 13.40 19.97
C ARG A 12 -5.04 13.36 20.32
N PHE A 13 -5.48 12.23 20.84
CA PHE A 13 -6.79 12.06 21.45
C PHE A 13 -6.55 11.54 22.87
N GLY A 14 -6.71 12.44 23.87
CA GLY A 14 -6.28 12.16 25.24
C GLY A 14 -4.79 11.82 25.28
N ASP A 15 -4.44 10.64 25.81
CA ASP A 15 -3.04 10.19 25.90
C ASP A 15 -2.54 9.49 24.62
N GLN A 16 -3.44 9.17 23.71
CA GLN A 16 -3.08 8.46 22.47
C GLN A 16 -2.60 9.42 21.39
N VAL A 17 -1.39 9.20 20.87
CA VAL A 17 -0.88 9.88 19.68
C VAL A 17 -1.50 9.21 18.45
N ALA A 18 -2.32 9.94 17.70
CA ALA A 18 -2.95 9.46 16.47
C ALA A 18 -2.10 9.77 15.23
N VAL A 19 -1.45 10.94 15.21
CA VAL A 19 -0.55 11.37 14.15
C VAL A 19 0.63 12.13 14.76
N ALA A 20 1.86 11.82 14.34
CA ALA A 20 3.09 12.44 14.85
C ALA A 20 4.00 12.87 13.70
N ASP A 21 4.35 14.14 13.68
CA ASP A 21 5.29 14.79 12.73
C ASP A 21 5.06 14.40 11.27
N PHE A 22 3.79 14.37 10.86
CA PHE A 22 3.41 13.95 9.51
C PHE A 22 3.64 15.09 8.53
N SER A 23 4.60 14.89 7.60
CA SER A 23 4.95 15.87 6.57
C SER A 23 4.91 15.23 5.18
N LEU A 24 4.11 15.81 4.27
CA LEU A 24 3.92 15.30 2.92
C LEU A 24 3.63 16.44 1.96
N ALA A 25 4.32 16.48 0.83
CA ALA A 25 3.95 17.30 -0.32
C ALA A 25 3.38 16.41 -1.42
N VAL A 26 2.20 16.77 -1.93
CA VAL A 26 1.51 16.12 -3.05
C VAL A 26 1.50 17.09 -4.22
N ALA A 27 2.04 16.65 -5.35
CA ALA A 27 2.10 17.47 -6.55
C ALA A 27 0.72 17.67 -7.19
N ASP A 28 0.60 18.69 -8.01
CA ASP A 28 -0.62 18.92 -8.79
C ASP A 28 -0.93 17.72 -9.71
N GLY A 29 -2.16 17.21 -9.63
CA GLY A 29 -2.61 16.04 -10.38
C GLY A 29 -2.04 14.70 -9.92
N GLU A 30 -1.30 14.64 -8.81
CA GLU A 30 -0.75 13.40 -8.26
C GLU A 30 -1.81 12.63 -7.46
N LEU A 31 -1.81 11.28 -7.57
CA LEU A 31 -2.57 10.38 -6.72
C LEU A 31 -1.63 9.73 -5.70
N VAL A 32 -1.84 10.04 -4.41
CA VAL A 32 -1.07 9.48 -3.31
C VAL A 32 -1.97 8.61 -2.44
N SER A 33 -1.55 7.38 -2.16
CA SER A 33 -2.25 6.50 -1.23
C SER A 33 -1.61 6.50 0.15
N PHE A 34 -2.45 6.61 1.21
CA PHE A 34 -2.05 6.31 2.58
C PHE A 34 -2.39 4.85 2.89
N LEU A 35 -1.37 4.06 3.14
CA LEU A 35 -1.46 2.62 3.36
C LEU A 35 -0.86 2.26 4.73
N GLY A 36 -1.50 1.37 5.48
CA GLY A 36 -1.02 0.94 6.80
C GLY A 36 -2.08 0.17 7.57
N PRO A 37 -1.71 -0.43 8.71
CA PRO A 37 -2.64 -1.18 9.55
C PRO A 37 -3.78 -0.31 10.08
N SER A 38 -4.84 -0.96 10.55
CA SER A 38 -5.95 -0.25 11.20
C SER A 38 -5.46 0.53 12.42
N GLY A 39 -5.96 1.76 12.60
CA GLY A 39 -5.58 2.63 13.72
C GLY A 39 -4.23 3.35 13.58
N CYS A 40 -3.49 3.22 12.46
CA CYS A 40 -2.21 3.93 12.29
C CYS A 40 -2.31 5.42 11.93
N GLY A 41 -3.52 6.02 11.90
CA GLY A 41 -3.68 7.47 11.71
C GLY A 41 -4.13 7.93 10.31
N LYS A 42 -4.31 7.05 9.32
CA LYS A 42 -4.68 7.40 7.92
C LYS A 42 -5.94 8.28 7.84
N THR A 43 -7.06 7.77 8.34
CA THR A 43 -8.35 8.50 8.33
C THR A 43 -8.28 9.78 9.15
N THR A 44 -7.54 9.80 10.27
CA THR A 44 -7.32 11.01 11.07
C THR A 44 -6.58 12.07 10.25
N THR A 45 -5.51 11.70 9.55
CA THR A 45 -4.76 12.61 8.67
C THR A 45 -5.65 13.13 7.54
N LEU A 46 -6.45 12.25 6.93
CA LEU A 46 -7.40 12.64 5.88
C LEU A 46 -8.45 13.63 6.42
N ARG A 47 -9.01 13.38 7.60
CA ARG A 47 -10.00 14.26 8.24
C ARG A 47 -9.42 15.62 8.61
N MET A 48 -8.17 15.67 9.07
CA MET A 48 -7.47 16.95 9.30
C MET A 48 -7.26 17.70 7.99
N THR A 49 -6.88 17.01 6.92
CA THR A 49 -6.76 17.61 5.58
C THR A 49 -8.10 18.20 5.12
N ALA A 50 -9.20 17.48 5.30
CA ALA A 50 -10.55 17.92 4.93
C ALA A 50 -11.14 19.02 5.85
N GLY A 51 -10.59 19.23 7.05
CA GLY A 51 -11.09 20.17 8.04
C GLY A 51 -12.24 19.66 8.90
N PHE A 52 -12.44 18.33 8.97
CA PHE A 52 -13.34 17.69 9.94
C PHE A 52 -12.71 17.55 11.33
N GLU A 53 -11.39 17.59 11.38
CA GLU A 53 -10.59 17.56 12.60
C GLU A 53 -9.52 18.64 12.48
N LEU A 54 -9.20 19.31 13.59
CA LEU A 54 -8.10 20.26 13.62
C LEU A 54 -6.83 19.56 14.12
N PRO A 55 -5.67 19.78 13.49
CA PRO A 55 -4.41 19.33 14.05
C PRO A 55 -4.10 20.09 15.34
N ASP A 56 -3.37 19.45 16.26
CA ASP A 56 -2.90 20.13 17.48
C ASP A 56 -1.69 21.02 17.17
N SER A 57 -0.94 20.71 16.10
CA SER A 57 0.11 21.54 15.54
C SER A 57 0.38 21.15 14.10
N GLY A 58 1.09 22.01 13.37
CA GLY A 58 1.37 21.85 11.94
C GLY A 58 0.36 22.60 11.09
N SER A 59 0.47 22.47 9.76
CA SER A 59 -0.38 23.21 8.83
C SER A 59 -0.77 22.38 7.59
N VAL A 60 -1.94 22.69 7.05
CA VAL A 60 -2.48 22.19 5.78
C VAL A 60 -2.48 23.34 4.77
N ILE A 61 -1.71 23.21 3.71
CA ILE A 61 -1.53 24.26 2.69
C ILE A 61 -2.03 23.75 1.35
N VAL A 62 -2.85 24.53 0.66
CA VAL A 62 -3.36 24.25 -0.69
C VAL A 62 -2.99 25.43 -1.59
N ASP A 63 -2.24 25.14 -2.65
CA ASP A 63 -1.71 26.17 -3.59
C ASP A 63 -1.02 27.35 -2.88
N GLY A 64 -0.25 27.05 -1.82
CA GLY A 64 0.45 28.06 -1.03
C GLY A 64 -0.43 28.81 -0.03
N VAL A 65 -1.72 28.52 0.06
CA VAL A 65 -2.66 29.12 1.02
C VAL A 65 -2.84 28.19 2.21
N ASP A 66 -2.60 28.68 3.41
CA ASP A 66 -2.88 27.94 4.65
C ASP A 66 -4.40 27.84 4.85
N VAL A 67 -4.91 26.62 4.90
CA VAL A 67 -6.32 26.30 5.09
C VAL A 67 -6.60 25.60 6.42
N THR A 68 -5.60 25.55 7.31
CA THR A 68 -5.65 24.78 8.57
C THR A 68 -6.87 25.13 9.41
N ASP A 69 -7.13 26.43 9.60
CA ASP A 69 -8.24 26.91 10.42
C ASP A 69 -9.54 27.15 9.63
N LEU A 70 -9.52 26.91 8.30
CA LEU A 70 -10.72 27.06 7.51
C LEU A 70 -11.71 25.93 7.77
N PRO A 71 -12.99 26.21 7.93
CA PRO A 71 -14.02 25.19 8.03
C PRO A 71 -14.13 24.41 6.71
N THR A 72 -14.54 23.14 6.78
CA THR A 72 -14.61 22.19 5.67
C THR A 72 -15.26 22.76 4.40
N ASN A 73 -16.36 23.51 4.53
CA ASN A 73 -17.08 24.08 3.40
C ASN A 73 -16.34 25.22 2.67
N LYS A 74 -15.29 25.77 3.28
CA LYS A 74 -14.42 26.79 2.67
C LYS A 74 -13.12 26.22 2.11
N ARG A 75 -12.80 24.96 2.40
CA ARG A 75 -11.68 24.25 1.74
C ARG A 75 -12.16 23.80 0.37
N ALA A 76 -11.38 24.07 -0.66
CA ALA A 76 -11.72 23.66 -2.05
C ALA A 76 -11.46 22.16 -2.26
N MET A 77 -12.03 21.30 -1.42
CA MET A 77 -11.83 19.86 -1.41
C MET A 77 -13.14 19.11 -1.63
N GLY A 78 -13.07 17.98 -2.35
CA GLY A 78 -14.12 16.98 -2.45
C GLY A 78 -13.78 15.79 -1.57
N MET A 79 -14.75 15.15 -0.94
CA MET A 79 -14.52 13.97 -0.12
C MET A 79 -15.54 12.87 -0.40
N VAL A 80 -15.05 11.64 -0.48
CA VAL A 80 -15.83 10.40 -0.47
C VAL A 80 -15.53 9.66 0.82
N PHE A 81 -16.58 9.38 1.59
CA PHE A 81 -16.50 8.67 2.87
C PHE A 81 -16.60 7.16 2.67
N GLN A 82 -16.11 6.39 3.61
CA GLN A 82 -16.10 4.92 3.62
C GLN A 82 -17.48 4.29 3.37
N GLY A 83 -18.57 4.88 3.80
CA GLY A 83 -19.94 4.40 3.56
C GLY A 83 -20.68 5.16 2.45
N TYR A 84 -19.95 5.77 1.50
CA TYR A 84 -20.47 6.63 0.41
C TYR A 84 -21.24 7.86 0.88
N ALA A 85 -21.91 7.81 2.02
CA ALA A 85 -22.67 8.88 2.67
C ALA A 85 -23.63 9.62 1.69
N LEU A 86 -24.32 8.85 0.84
CA LEU A 86 -25.34 9.40 -0.06
C LEU A 86 -26.56 9.86 0.76
N PHE A 87 -27.20 10.91 0.28
CA PHE A 87 -28.48 11.36 0.84
C PHE A 87 -29.58 10.37 0.47
N PRO A 88 -30.15 9.61 1.43
CA PRO A 88 -31.04 8.50 1.13
C PRO A 88 -32.37 8.92 0.50
N ASN A 89 -32.78 10.16 0.73
CA ASN A 89 -34.04 10.74 0.24
C ASN A 89 -33.87 11.55 -1.06
N MET A 90 -32.70 11.45 -1.69
CA MET A 90 -32.37 12.10 -2.96
C MET A 90 -32.02 11.05 -4.01
N THR A 91 -32.43 11.26 -5.23
CA THR A 91 -32.02 10.45 -6.40
C THR A 91 -30.50 10.60 -6.67
N ALA A 92 -29.98 9.79 -7.59
CA ALA A 92 -28.56 9.90 -8.01
C ALA A 92 -28.26 11.29 -8.61
N ILE A 93 -29.13 11.82 -9.47
CA ILE A 93 -29.02 13.18 -10.00
C ILE A 93 -28.98 14.21 -8.90
N GLU A 94 -29.94 14.17 -7.97
CA GLU A 94 -30.05 15.13 -6.87
C GLU A 94 -28.86 15.07 -5.92
N ASN A 95 -28.33 13.86 -5.65
CA ASN A 95 -27.09 13.70 -4.88
C ASN A 95 -25.91 14.42 -5.55
N VAL A 96 -25.72 14.25 -6.86
CA VAL A 96 -24.62 14.89 -7.62
C VAL A 96 -24.85 16.39 -7.73
N GLU A 97 -26.09 16.84 -7.92
CA GLU A 97 -26.48 18.25 -8.07
C GLU A 97 -26.34 19.04 -6.75
N PHE A 98 -26.45 18.36 -5.60
CA PHE A 98 -26.58 18.99 -4.29
C PHE A 98 -25.51 20.07 -4.01
N GLY A 99 -24.23 19.75 -4.20
CA GLY A 99 -23.13 20.68 -3.95
C GLY A 99 -23.15 21.91 -4.85
N LEU A 100 -23.62 21.76 -6.09
CA LEU A 100 -23.79 22.87 -7.04
C LEU A 100 -24.96 23.77 -6.64
N ALA A 101 -26.04 23.16 -6.14
CA ALA A 101 -27.22 23.88 -5.66
C ALA A 101 -26.87 24.74 -4.43
N VAL A 102 -26.14 24.18 -3.45
CA VAL A 102 -25.67 24.91 -2.26
C VAL A 102 -24.77 26.10 -2.63
N ARG A 103 -24.01 25.98 -3.73
CA ARG A 103 -23.16 27.08 -4.26
C ARG A 103 -23.95 28.11 -5.10
N GLY A 104 -25.27 27.99 -5.21
CA GLY A 104 -26.13 28.94 -5.92
C GLY A 104 -25.97 28.92 -7.43
N ARG A 105 -25.44 27.84 -8.05
CA ARG A 105 -25.35 27.75 -9.51
C ARG A 105 -26.71 27.73 -10.19
N PRO A 106 -26.88 28.36 -11.35
CA PRO A 106 -28.14 28.35 -12.10
C PRO A 106 -28.59 26.92 -12.44
N VAL A 107 -29.91 26.67 -12.41
CA VAL A 107 -30.49 25.33 -12.64
C VAL A 107 -30.06 24.73 -13.97
N ALA A 108 -30.04 25.53 -15.06
CA ALA A 108 -29.65 25.05 -16.38
C ALA A 108 -28.18 24.56 -16.42
N GLU A 109 -27.26 25.31 -15.80
CA GLU A 109 -25.85 24.96 -15.72
C GLU A 109 -25.65 23.69 -14.89
N ARG A 110 -26.35 23.59 -13.73
CA ARG A 110 -26.27 22.39 -12.85
C ARG A 110 -26.69 21.13 -13.61
N ARG A 111 -27.84 21.19 -14.29
CA ARG A 111 -28.38 20.05 -15.04
C ARG A 111 -27.46 19.60 -16.17
N ALA A 112 -26.89 20.54 -16.92
CA ALA A 112 -25.93 20.21 -17.97
C ALA A 112 -24.68 19.53 -17.41
N GLN A 113 -24.09 20.09 -16.35
CA GLN A 113 -22.90 19.55 -15.73
C GLN A 113 -23.14 18.18 -15.05
N VAL A 114 -24.29 18.00 -14.40
CA VAL A 114 -24.67 16.72 -13.78
C VAL A 114 -24.88 15.65 -14.85
N ALA A 115 -25.52 15.98 -15.98
CA ALA A 115 -25.71 15.04 -17.10
C ALA A 115 -24.33 14.55 -17.64
N GLU A 116 -23.40 15.47 -17.89
CA GLU A 116 -22.03 15.12 -18.32
C GLU A 116 -21.32 14.21 -17.32
N LEU A 117 -21.45 14.49 -16.01
CA LEU A 117 -20.84 13.65 -14.98
C LEU A 117 -21.50 12.27 -14.91
N LEU A 118 -22.83 12.18 -14.99
CA LEU A 118 -23.51 10.88 -14.98
C LEU A 118 -23.10 10.03 -16.19
N GLU A 119 -22.92 10.62 -17.36
CA GLU A 119 -22.39 9.90 -18.52
C GLU A 119 -20.93 9.46 -18.30
N LEU A 120 -20.07 10.33 -17.77
CA LEU A 120 -18.66 10.02 -17.46
C LEU A 120 -18.54 8.81 -16.53
N PHE A 121 -19.45 8.71 -15.53
CA PHE A 121 -19.47 7.61 -14.56
C PHE A 121 -20.39 6.44 -14.97
N GLY A 122 -20.93 6.43 -16.19
CA GLY A 122 -21.82 5.37 -16.69
C GLY A 122 -23.14 5.26 -15.91
N LEU A 123 -23.63 6.36 -15.35
CA LEU A 123 -24.81 6.43 -14.48
C LEU A 123 -26.06 7.01 -15.17
N GLY A 124 -25.99 7.36 -16.45
CA GLY A 124 -27.10 8.02 -17.16
C GLY A 124 -28.41 7.27 -17.02
N HIS A 125 -28.39 5.93 -17.08
CA HIS A 125 -29.58 5.06 -17.01
C HIS A 125 -30.18 4.93 -15.60
N VAL A 126 -29.46 5.32 -14.54
CA VAL A 126 -29.90 5.22 -13.13
C VAL A 126 -30.03 6.57 -12.42
N GLY A 127 -29.96 7.66 -13.17
CA GLY A 127 -30.01 9.02 -12.61
C GLY A 127 -31.23 9.30 -11.72
N GLY A 128 -32.40 8.73 -12.03
CA GLY A 128 -33.63 8.85 -11.25
C GLY A 128 -33.78 7.88 -10.08
N SER A 129 -32.81 6.99 -9.87
CA SER A 129 -32.88 5.98 -8.79
C SER A 129 -32.41 6.55 -7.46
N TYR A 130 -33.03 6.08 -6.37
CA TYR A 130 -32.60 6.37 -5.00
C TYR A 130 -31.45 5.44 -4.55
N PRO A 131 -30.63 5.82 -3.57
CA PRO A 131 -29.50 5.01 -3.12
C PRO A 131 -29.84 3.54 -2.82
N HIS A 132 -30.96 3.25 -2.19
CA HIS A 132 -31.40 1.88 -1.88
C HIS A 132 -31.75 1.03 -3.11
N GLN A 133 -31.91 1.65 -4.27
CA GLN A 133 -32.18 0.98 -5.55
C GLN A 133 -30.91 0.74 -6.38
N LEU A 134 -29.77 1.27 -5.93
CA LEU A 134 -28.48 1.20 -6.60
C LEU A 134 -27.61 0.06 -6.03
N SER A 135 -26.85 -0.60 -6.90
CA SER A 135 -25.79 -1.51 -6.44
C SER A 135 -24.70 -0.73 -5.68
N GLY A 136 -23.88 -1.43 -4.86
CA GLY A 136 -22.79 -0.79 -4.14
C GLY A 136 -21.81 -0.04 -5.05
N GLY A 137 -21.46 -0.61 -6.21
CA GLY A 137 -20.62 0.05 -7.20
C GLY A 137 -21.29 1.29 -7.82
N GLN A 138 -22.61 1.26 -8.07
CA GLN A 138 -23.34 2.44 -8.54
C GLN A 138 -23.40 3.53 -7.47
N GLN A 139 -23.65 3.18 -6.20
CA GLN A 139 -23.62 4.13 -5.08
C GLN A 139 -22.26 4.83 -4.98
N GLN A 140 -21.18 4.06 -5.11
CA GLN A 140 -19.82 4.61 -5.09
C GLN A 140 -19.58 5.60 -6.24
N ARG A 141 -19.98 5.24 -7.48
CA ARG A 141 -19.86 6.14 -8.62
C ARG A 141 -20.67 7.43 -8.43
N VAL A 142 -21.87 7.35 -7.84
CA VAL A 142 -22.65 8.54 -7.47
C VAL A 142 -21.90 9.39 -6.43
N ALA A 143 -21.28 8.78 -5.42
CA ALA A 143 -20.51 9.50 -4.43
C ALA A 143 -19.26 10.19 -5.03
N LEU A 144 -18.56 9.52 -5.93
CA LEU A 144 -17.45 10.10 -6.70
C LEU A 144 -17.92 11.27 -7.58
N ALA A 145 -18.99 11.07 -8.38
CA ALA A 145 -19.57 12.12 -9.21
C ALA A 145 -19.97 13.34 -8.38
N ARG A 146 -20.60 13.14 -7.21
CA ARG A 146 -20.94 14.20 -6.27
C ARG A 146 -19.73 14.96 -5.77
N ALA A 147 -18.64 14.23 -5.41
CA ALA A 147 -17.43 14.84 -4.87
C ALA A 147 -16.71 15.70 -5.92
N VAL A 148 -16.69 15.28 -7.19
CA VAL A 148 -16.02 16.03 -8.27
C VAL A 148 -16.92 17.09 -8.92
N ALA A 149 -18.26 17.04 -8.73
CA ALA A 149 -19.21 17.98 -9.33
C ALA A 149 -18.88 19.44 -8.99
N VAL A 150 -18.39 19.69 -7.78
CA VAL A 150 -18.02 21.04 -7.34
C VAL A 150 -16.66 21.51 -7.86
N LYS A 151 -16.01 20.73 -8.73
CA LYS A 151 -14.66 20.99 -9.28
C LYS A 151 -13.64 21.33 -8.17
N PRO A 152 -13.43 20.41 -7.23
CA PRO A 152 -12.50 20.65 -6.14
C PRO A 152 -11.04 20.67 -6.63
N GLY A 153 -10.15 21.38 -5.92
CA GLY A 153 -8.72 21.34 -6.18
C GLY A 153 -8.09 20.02 -5.74
N VAL A 154 -8.59 19.45 -4.63
CA VAL A 154 -8.11 18.18 -4.05
C VAL A 154 -9.30 17.24 -3.82
N LEU A 155 -9.12 15.96 -4.17
CA LEU A 155 -10.08 14.88 -3.92
C LEU A 155 -9.55 13.96 -2.80
N LEU A 156 -10.36 13.72 -1.79
CA LEU A 156 -10.05 12.89 -0.64
C LEU A 156 -10.96 11.66 -0.63
N LEU A 157 -10.36 10.47 -0.64
CA LEU A 157 -11.06 9.19 -0.71
C LEU A 157 -10.75 8.37 0.56
N ASP A 158 -11.75 8.19 1.43
CA ASP A 158 -11.62 7.42 2.68
C ASP A 158 -12.16 6.01 2.48
N GLU A 159 -11.27 5.04 2.22
CA GLU A 159 -11.58 3.63 1.96
C GLU A 159 -12.72 3.44 0.95
N PRO A 160 -12.66 4.05 -0.24
CA PRO A 160 -13.81 4.12 -1.15
C PRO A 160 -14.26 2.76 -1.67
N LEU A 161 -13.41 1.74 -1.63
CA LEU A 161 -13.68 0.42 -2.20
C LEU A 161 -13.99 -0.67 -1.16
N SER A 162 -14.02 -0.31 0.13
CA SER A 162 -14.16 -1.29 1.23
C SER A 162 -15.49 -2.04 1.26
N ALA A 163 -16.57 -1.44 0.73
CA ALA A 163 -17.93 -1.99 0.80
C ALA A 163 -18.37 -2.73 -0.47
N VAL A 164 -17.46 -2.96 -1.45
CA VAL A 164 -17.79 -3.67 -2.70
C VAL A 164 -17.09 -5.02 -2.79
N ASP A 165 -17.67 -5.96 -3.55
CA ASP A 165 -17.08 -7.27 -3.80
C ASP A 165 -15.77 -7.18 -4.62
N ALA A 166 -14.96 -8.25 -4.60
CA ALA A 166 -13.61 -8.25 -5.16
C ALA A 166 -13.58 -7.96 -6.67
N LYS A 167 -14.53 -8.49 -7.44
CA LYS A 167 -14.58 -8.28 -8.89
C LYS A 167 -14.93 -6.84 -9.25
N VAL A 168 -15.95 -6.30 -8.61
CA VAL A 168 -16.39 -4.90 -8.81
C VAL A 168 -15.31 -3.94 -8.31
N ARG A 169 -14.59 -4.29 -7.24
CA ARG A 169 -13.46 -3.50 -6.71
C ARG A 169 -12.36 -3.29 -7.73
N GLU A 170 -11.98 -4.32 -8.48
CA GLU A 170 -10.96 -4.21 -9.53
C GLU A 170 -11.37 -3.27 -10.67
N GLU A 171 -12.62 -3.38 -11.11
CA GLU A 171 -13.19 -2.50 -12.13
C GLU A 171 -13.22 -1.03 -11.66
N LEU A 172 -13.74 -0.80 -10.45
CA LEU A 172 -13.84 0.54 -9.86
C LEU A 172 -12.48 1.19 -9.58
N ARG A 173 -11.48 0.40 -9.17
CA ARG A 173 -10.11 0.86 -8.99
C ARG A 173 -9.54 1.45 -10.28
N THR A 174 -9.69 0.74 -11.38
CA THR A 174 -9.26 1.19 -12.71
C THR A 174 -10.02 2.46 -13.13
N GLU A 175 -11.32 2.52 -12.83
CA GLU A 175 -12.17 3.66 -13.14
C GLU A 175 -11.80 4.91 -12.34
N ILE A 176 -11.52 4.76 -11.02
CA ILE A 176 -11.04 5.87 -10.18
C ILE A 176 -9.73 6.44 -10.76
N ARG A 177 -8.77 5.59 -11.15
CA ARG A 177 -7.52 6.07 -11.75
C ARG A 177 -7.79 6.78 -13.08
N ARG A 178 -8.60 6.20 -13.95
CA ARG A 178 -8.95 6.79 -15.24
C ARG A 178 -9.60 8.18 -15.07
N MET A 179 -10.57 8.28 -14.17
CA MET A 179 -11.24 9.54 -13.85
C MET A 179 -10.25 10.57 -13.29
N GLN A 180 -9.41 10.17 -12.35
CA GLN A 180 -8.41 11.02 -11.74
C GLN A 180 -7.45 11.62 -12.78
N VAL A 181 -6.95 10.78 -13.70
CA VAL A 181 -6.07 11.21 -14.80
C VAL A 181 -6.81 12.14 -15.77
N GLN A 182 -8.04 11.78 -16.15
CA GLN A 182 -8.85 12.58 -17.08
C GLN A 182 -9.18 13.97 -16.53
N LEU A 183 -9.46 14.07 -15.23
CA LEU A 183 -9.75 15.34 -14.56
C LEU A 183 -8.49 16.07 -14.10
N GLY A 184 -7.33 15.41 -14.06
CA GLY A 184 -6.07 15.94 -13.57
C GLY A 184 -6.10 16.34 -12.09
N ILE A 185 -6.99 15.75 -11.28
CA ILE A 185 -7.25 16.19 -9.91
C ILE A 185 -6.26 15.56 -8.92
N THR A 186 -5.68 16.40 -8.07
CA THR A 186 -4.83 15.95 -6.95
C THR A 186 -5.65 15.11 -5.99
N THR A 187 -5.20 13.87 -5.70
CA THR A 187 -6.02 12.91 -4.96
C THR A 187 -5.24 12.27 -3.82
N ILE A 188 -5.85 12.20 -2.63
CA ILE A 188 -5.41 11.33 -1.54
C ILE A 188 -6.40 10.17 -1.41
N LEU A 189 -5.87 8.96 -1.44
CA LEU A 189 -6.60 7.72 -1.21
C LEU A 189 -6.17 7.09 0.10
N VAL A 190 -7.08 6.90 1.03
CA VAL A 190 -6.85 6.07 2.22
C VAL A 190 -7.34 4.66 1.94
N THR A 191 -6.49 3.68 2.17
CA THR A 191 -6.85 2.26 2.06
C THR A 191 -6.05 1.39 3.02
N HIS A 192 -6.55 0.22 3.34
CA HIS A 192 -5.82 -0.86 3.98
C HIS A 192 -5.49 -2.00 2.99
N ASP A 193 -6.00 -1.91 1.76
CA ASP A 193 -5.75 -2.89 0.69
C ASP A 193 -4.48 -2.51 -0.09
N GLN A 194 -3.47 -3.38 0.00
CA GLN A 194 -2.18 -3.18 -0.67
C GLN A 194 -2.33 -3.17 -2.19
N SER A 195 -3.23 -4.01 -2.72
CA SER A 195 -3.46 -4.09 -4.17
C SER A 195 -4.07 -2.80 -4.73
N GLU A 196 -4.90 -2.12 -3.95
CA GLU A 196 -5.43 -0.80 -4.30
C GLU A 196 -4.30 0.22 -4.37
N ALA A 197 -3.55 0.37 -3.27
CA ALA A 197 -2.47 1.36 -3.20
C ALA A 197 -1.41 1.16 -4.29
N LEU A 198 -0.96 -0.09 -4.49
CA LEU A 198 0.12 -0.39 -5.44
C LEU A 198 -0.29 -0.27 -6.91
N SER A 199 -1.59 -0.44 -7.24
CA SER A 199 -2.02 -0.50 -8.64
C SER A 199 -2.40 0.85 -9.25
N ILE A 200 -2.83 1.84 -8.45
CA ILE A 200 -3.35 3.09 -9.00
C ILE A 200 -2.60 4.35 -8.58
N SER A 201 -1.72 4.25 -7.57
CA SER A 201 -1.06 5.43 -7.01
C SER A 201 0.22 5.80 -7.78
N ASP A 202 0.51 7.09 -7.84
CA ASP A 202 1.81 7.59 -8.27
C ASP A 202 2.84 7.41 -7.16
N ARG A 203 2.41 7.63 -5.88
CA ARG A 203 3.21 7.36 -4.68
C ARG A 203 2.35 6.73 -3.59
N VAL A 204 2.99 5.89 -2.78
CA VAL A 204 2.42 5.27 -1.58
C VAL A 204 3.14 5.80 -0.36
N VAL A 205 2.37 6.24 0.63
CA VAL A 205 2.82 6.59 1.98
C VAL A 205 2.46 5.45 2.90
N VAL A 206 3.45 4.69 3.32
CA VAL A 206 3.27 3.62 4.31
C VAL A 206 3.27 4.26 5.69
N MET A 207 2.19 4.06 6.45
CA MET A 207 2.00 4.62 7.79
C MET A 207 2.05 3.54 8.85
N ASN A 208 2.71 3.84 9.95
CA ASN A 208 2.78 2.98 11.12
C ASN A 208 2.72 3.82 12.40
N ARG A 209 1.83 3.47 13.33
CA ARG A 209 1.72 4.10 14.67
C ARG A 209 1.71 5.64 14.64
N GLY A 210 0.96 6.22 13.71
CA GLY A 210 0.80 7.67 13.59
C GLY A 210 1.88 8.39 12.78
N SER A 211 2.91 7.71 12.34
CA SER A 211 4.05 8.30 11.61
C SER A 211 4.17 7.73 10.20
N ILE A 212 4.87 8.46 9.34
CA ILE A 212 5.29 7.96 8.04
C ILE A 212 6.46 7.01 8.26
N GLU A 213 6.29 5.77 7.84
CA GLU A 213 7.35 4.75 7.83
C GLU A 213 8.19 4.87 6.55
N GLU A 214 7.52 5.00 5.41
CA GLU A 214 8.18 5.09 4.12
C GLU A 214 7.29 5.79 3.08
N ILE A 215 7.92 6.48 2.11
CA ILE A 215 7.27 7.08 0.95
C ILE A 215 8.05 6.66 -0.30
N GLY A 216 7.34 6.17 -1.32
CA GLY A 216 7.95 5.80 -2.59
C GLY A 216 6.92 5.53 -3.67
N THR A 217 7.38 5.28 -4.89
CA THR A 217 6.52 4.73 -5.94
C THR A 217 6.07 3.31 -5.56
N PRO A 218 4.96 2.79 -6.11
CA PRO A 218 4.54 1.42 -5.87
C PRO A 218 5.66 0.39 -6.07
N THR A 219 6.44 0.54 -7.13
CA THR A 219 7.57 -0.35 -7.43
C THR A 219 8.66 -0.27 -6.35
N GLN A 220 9.02 0.94 -5.89
CA GLN A 220 10.02 1.11 -4.82
C GLN A 220 9.55 0.48 -3.51
N ILE A 221 8.32 0.77 -3.09
CA ILE A 221 7.74 0.24 -1.85
C ILE A 221 7.68 -1.29 -1.86
N TYR A 222 7.37 -1.90 -3.02
CA TYR A 222 7.28 -3.35 -3.17
C TYR A 222 8.65 -4.03 -3.32
N ALA A 223 9.47 -3.56 -4.27
CA ALA A 223 10.73 -4.23 -4.64
C ALA A 223 11.91 -3.81 -3.75
N GLU A 224 11.89 -2.57 -3.22
CA GLU A 224 13.01 -1.96 -2.51
C GLU A 224 12.61 -1.36 -1.16
N PRO A 225 11.88 -2.09 -0.29
CA PRO A 225 11.47 -1.55 0.99
C PRO A 225 12.70 -1.17 1.83
N ARG A 226 12.60 -0.01 2.50
CA ARG A 226 13.71 0.54 3.32
C ARG A 226 13.62 0.14 4.79
N SER A 227 12.46 -0.34 5.23
CA SER A 227 12.25 -0.80 6.60
C SER A 227 11.74 -2.23 6.64
N ALA A 228 12.05 -2.95 7.72
CA ALA A 228 11.51 -4.28 7.98
C ALA A 228 9.98 -4.26 8.05
N PHE A 229 9.41 -3.19 8.62
CA PHE A 229 7.97 -3.03 8.69
C PHE A 229 7.35 -2.98 7.29
N THR A 230 7.86 -2.11 6.41
CA THR A 230 7.35 -2.01 5.03
C THR A 230 7.51 -3.35 4.30
N ALA A 231 8.67 -3.99 4.43
CA ALA A 231 8.95 -5.28 3.80
C ALA A 231 7.94 -6.36 4.20
N GLY A 232 7.68 -6.51 5.51
CA GLY A 232 6.75 -7.52 6.02
C GLY A 232 5.27 -7.12 5.87
N PHE A 233 4.97 -5.82 5.84
CA PHE A 233 3.60 -5.33 5.67
C PHE A 233 3.13 -5.39 4.21
N ILE A 234 4.01 -5.16 3.23
CA ILE A 234 3.67 -5.16 1.80
C ILE A 234 3.96 -6.51 1.18
N GLY A 235 2.92 -7.27 0.86
CA GLY A 235 3.05 -8.61 0.25
C GLY A 235 3.68 -9.64 1.19
N ALA A 236 4.01 -10.80 0.65
CA ALA A 236 4.77 -11.82 1.36
C ALA A 236 6.27 -11.55 1.24
N MET A 237 7.02 -11.85 2.32
CA MET A 237 8.47 -11.68 2.37
C MET A 237 9.11 -12.87 3.05
N ASN A 238 10.19 -13.39 2.49
CA ASN A 238 11.08 -14.33 3.15
C ASN A 238 12.13 -13.55 3.91
N GLU A 239 12.30 -13.86 5.19
CA GLU A 239 13.30 -13.29 6.08
C GLU A 239 14.36 -14.37 6.36
N ILE A 240 15.51 -14.25 5.71
CA ILE A 240 16.58 -15.25 5.79
C ILE A 240 17.70 -14.67 6.66
N PRO A 241 17.95 -15.21 7.88
CA PRO A 241 19.04 -14.74 8.72
C PRO A 241 20.39 -14.98 8.03
N VAL A 242 21.26 -13.96 8.03
CA VAL A 242 22.61 -14.01 7.49
C VAL A 242 23.58 -13.32 8.46
N ARG A 243 24.88 -13.65 8.38
CA ARG A 243 25.93 -12.94 9.12
C ARG A 243 26.68 -12.01 8.17
N ILE A 244 26.97 -10.79 8.62
CA ILE A 244 27.84 -9.87 7.89
C ILE A 244 29.28 -10.32 8.08
N VAL A 245 29.97 -10.69 7.01
CA VAL A 245 31.37 -11.09 7.04
C VAL A 245 32.30 -9.92 6.74
N SER A 246 31.90 -9.08 5.78
CA SER A 246 32.59 -7.85 5.44
C SER A 246 31.59 -6.81 4.94
N GLY A 247 31.27 -5.86 5.79
CA GLY A 247 30.41 -4.73 5.42
C GLY A 247 31.08 -3.81 4.41
N ALA A 248 32.41 -3.68 4.43
CA ALA A 248 33.11 -2.89 3.42
C ALA A 248 32.90 -3.41 2.00
N ASN A 249 32.76 -4.74 1.84
CA ASN A 249 32.56 -5.40 0.53
C ASN A 249 31.14 -5.93 0.35
N GLY A 250 30.23 -5.69 1.30
CA GLY A 250 28.85 -6.20 1.24
C GLY A 250 28.78 -7.73 1.26
N ILE A 251 29.71 -8.42 1.95
CA ILE A 251 29.76 -9.88 1.98
C ILE A 251 28.95 -10.39 3.17
N VAL A 252 27.99 -11.27 2.89
CA VAL A 252 27.20 -12.00 3.88
C VAL A 252 27.49 -13.49 3.82
N GLU A 253 27.28 -14.20 4.92
CA GLU A 253 27.47 -15.63 5.03
C GLU A 253 26.22 -16.32 5.59
N ARG A 254 25.85 -17.44 4.96
CA ARG A 254 24.91 -18.41 5.49
C ARG A 254 25.29 -19.81 5.02
N TRP A 255 25.09 -20.81 5.88
CA TRP A 255 25.42 -22.24 5.60
C TRP A 255 26.84 -22.46 5.08
N GLY A 256 27.84 -21.70 5.64
CA GLY A 256 29.23 -21.76 5.19
C GLY A 256 29.50 -21.17 3.82
N ARG A 257 28.49 -20.60 3.16
CA ARG A 257 28.62 -19.92 1.86
C ARG A 257 28.66 -18.42 2.04
N ARG A 258 29.62 -17.80 1.35
CA ARG A 258 29.77 -16.33 1.31
C ARG A 258 29.33 -15.81 -0.04
N VAL A 259 28.51 -14.78 -0.02
CA VAL A 259 27.99 -14.12 -1.22
C VAL A 259 28.04 -12.62 -1.04
N THR A 260 28.16 -11.91 -2.17
CA THR A 260 28.09 -10.45 -2.16
C THR A 260 26.64 -10.01 -2.25
N ALA A 261 26.13 -9.39 -1.18
CA ALA A 261 24.82 -8.79 -1.10
C ALA A 261 24.97 -7.26 -1.02
N PRO A 262 24.71 -6.50 -2.08
CA PRO A 262 24.99 -5.05 -2.12
C PRO A 262 24.34 -4.28 -0.98
N GLY A 263 23.17 -4.71 -0.50
CA GLY A 263 22.50 -4.10 0.64
C GLY A 263 23.20 -4.29 2.00
N ALA A 264 24.22 -5.14 2.07
CA ALA A 264 25.03 -5.32 3.28
C ALA A 264 26.22 -4.33 3.36
N ALA A 265 26.44 -3.53 2.30
CA ALA A 265 27.51 -2.54 2.28
C ALA A 265 27.34 -1.48 3.38
N GLY A 266 28.39 -1.25 4.16
CA GLY A 266 28.38 -0.30 5.29
C GLY A 266 27.83 -0.84 6.61
N LEU A 267 27.35 -2.09 6.66
CA LEU A 267 26.91 -2.73 7.89
C LEU A 267 28.13 -3.26 8.70
N PRO A 268 28.05 -3.31 10.06
CA PRO A 268 29.14 -3.77 10.89
C PRO A 268 29.47 -5.26 10.65
N ASP A 269 30.76 -5.59 10.60
CA ASP A 269 31.25 -6.96 10.50
C ASP A 269 30.87 -7.77 11.75
N GLY A 270 30.44 -9.01 11.54
CA GLY A 270 30.03 -9.93 12.60
C GLY A 270 28.56 -9.82 13.03
N ASP A 271 27.87 -8.74 12.67
CA ASP A 271 26.46 -8.55 13.01
C ASP A 271 25.56 -9.56 12.26
N MET A 272 24.43 -9.91 12.91
CA MET A 272 23.36 -10.64 12.27
C MET A 272 22.47 -9.67 11.51
N ALA A 273 22.03 -10.08 10.35
CA ALA A 273 21.12 -9.34 9.48
C ALA A 273 20.07 -10.27 8.86
N LEU A 274 19.03 -9.69 8.31
CA LEU A 274 18.00 -10.41 7.53
C LEU A 274 18.19 -10.11 6.04
N LEU A 275 18.29 -11.16 5.26
CA LEU A 275 18.19 -11.09 3.80
C LEU A 275 16.71 -11.23 3.44
N LEU A 276 16.13 -10.15 2.91
CA LEU A 276 14.73 -10.07 2.54
C LEU A 276 14.56 -10.41 1.07
N VAL A 277 13.74 -11.41 0.78
CA VAL A 277 13.50 -11.89 -0.59
C VAL A 277 12.04 -12.18 -0.83
N ARG A 278 11.50 -11.70 -1.94
CA ARG A 278 10.12 -12.00 -2.35
C ARG A 278 9.97 -13.47 -2.77
N PRO A 279 8.82 -14.12 -2.46
CA PRO A 279 8.58 -15.51 -2.87
C PRO A 279 8.71 -15.76 -4.37
N GLU A 280 8.29 -14.82 -5.19
CA GLU A 280 8.36 -14.87 -6.66
C GLU A 280 9.77 -14.65 -7.22
N SER A 281 10.69 -14.12 -6.42
CA SER A 281 12.10 -13.96 -6.79
C SER A 281 12.93 -15.21 -6.54
N LEU A 282 12.39 -16.20 -5.84
CA LEU A 282 13.08 -17.44 -5.55
C LEU A 282 12.92 -18.42 -6.71
N GLU A 283 14.02 -19.05 -7.12
CA GLU A 283 14.05 -19.94 -8.27
C GLU A 283 14.22 -21.40 -7.85
N PRO A 284 13.24 -22.28 -8.10
CA PRO A 284 13.39 -23.70 -7.87
C PRO A 284 14.32 -24.34 -8.92
N LEU A 285 15.37 -25.00 -8.47
CA LEU A 285 16.39 -25.67 -9.33
C LEU A 285 16.15 -27.18 -9.46
N GLY A 286 15.07 -27.73 -8.92
CA GLY A 286 14.83 -29.16 -8.83
C GLY A 286 15.73 -29.83 -7.78
N THR A 287 16.18 -31.06 -8.03
CA THR A 287 17.03 -31.84 -7.09
C THR A 287 18.54 -31.70 -7.36
N THR A 288 18.91 -31.02 -8.44
CA THR A 288 20.32 -30.89 -8.84
C THR A 288 20.97 -29.71 -8.11
N LYS A 289 21.98 -29.99 -7.30
CA LYS A 289 22.85 -28.98 -6.67
C LYS A 289 23.78 -28.33 -7.71
N ALA A 290 23.22 -27.64 -8.69
CA ALA A 290 24.04 -26.79 -9.55
C ALA A 290 24.45 -25.54 -8.73
N ALA A 291 25.67 -25.54 -8.21
CA ALA A 291 26.27 -24.38 -7.59
C ALA A 291 26.48 -23.31 -8.68
N LEU A 292 25.51 -22.42 -8.85
CA LEU A 292 25.66 -21.21 -9.63
C LEU A 292 26.53 -20.25 -8.80
N ASN A 293 27.67 -19.85 -9.36
CA ASN A 293 28.60 -18.93 -8.71
C ASN A 293 27.88 -17.60 -8.41
N GLY A 294 27.87 -17.20 -7.13
CA GLY A 294 27.44 -15.88 -6.72
C GLY A 294 26.08 -15.78 -5.99
N ASP A 295 25.28 -16.88 -5.94
CA ASP A 295 23.99 -16.88 -5.25
C ASP A 295 23.94 -17.88 -4.09
N LEU A 296 23.06 -17.61 -3.12
CA LEU A 296 22.75 -18.59 -2.09
C LEU A 296 21.83 -19.68 -2.63
N THR A 297 22.03 -20.91 -2.17
CA THR A 297 21.09 -22.01 -2.41
C THR A 297 20.68 -22.64 -1.10
N LEU A 298 19.42 -22.99 -0.99
CA LEU A 298 18.84 -23.67 0.16
C LEU A 298 18.19 -24.97 -0.32
N THR A 299 18.32 -26.03 0.47
CA THR A 299 17.53 -27.25 0.29
C THR A 299 16.37 -27.22 1.28
N GLY A 300 15.17 -27.42 0.78
CA GLY A 300 13.96 -27.47 1.61
C GLY A 300 13.06 -28.63 1.19
N ARG A 301 12.18 -29.03 2.14
CA ARG A 301 11.09 -29.98 1.88
C ARG A 301 9.79 -29.23 1.73
N VAL A 302 9.05 -29.49 0.69
CA VAL A 302 7.72 -28.90 0.47
C VAL A 302 6.77 -29.44 1.53
N GLU A 303 6.26 -28.55 2.40
CA GLU A 303 5.26 -28.89 3.41
C GLU A 303 3.84 -28.72 2.87
N VAL A 304 3.58 -27.59 2.19
CA VAL A 304 2.26 -27.22 1.72
C VAL A 304 2.35 -26.57 0.35
N GLN A 305 1.38 -26.86 -0.50
CA GLN A 305 1.13 -26.12 -1.73
C GLN A 305 -0.19 -25.36 -1.61
N THR A 306 -0.16 -24.07 -1.91
CA THR A 306 -1.34 -23.20 -1.93
C THR A 306 -1.56 -22.67 -3.34
N PHE A 307 -2.65 -23.09 -3.98
CA PHE A 307 -3.03 -22.58 -5.30
C PHE A 307 -3.56 -21.15 -5.19
N LEU A 308 -2.94 -20.23 -5.90
CA LEU A 308 -3.29 -18.79 -5.93
C LEU A 308 -3.75 -18.34 -7.34
N GLY A 309 -4.16 -19.25 -8.18
CA GLY A 309 -4.55 -18.98 -9.56
C GLY A 309 -3.40 -19.17 -10.54
N ALA A 310 -2.85 -18.12 -11.12
CA ALA A 310 -1.72 -18.20 -12.05
C ALA A 310 -0.43 -18.73 -11.41
N THR A 311 -0.27 -18.52 -10.10
CA THR A 311 0.85 -18.99 -9.30
C THR A 311 0.39 -19.99 -8.22
N THR A 312 1.29 -20.86 -7.81
CA THR A 312 1.15 -21.75 -6.65
C THR A 312 2.27 -21.43 -5.68
N ARG A 313 1.93 -21.17 -4.44
CA ARG A 313 2.89 -20.94 -3.36
C ARG A 313 3.29 -22.25 -2.73
N LEU A 314 4.59 -22.55 -2.72
CA LEU A 314 5.20 -23.66 -2.02
C LEU A 314 5.71 -23.14 -0.67
N LEU A 315 5.28 -23.75 0.44
CA LEU A 315 5.88 -23.52 1.74
C LEU A 315 6.91 -24.61 2.00
N LEU A 316 8.16 -24.21 2.14
CA LEU A 316 9.28 -25.10 2.35
C LEU A 316 9.72 -25.05 3.81
N ARG A 317 10.02 -26.23 4.39
CA ARG A 317 10.84 -26.34 5.58
C ARG A 317 12.28 -26.51 5.17
N GLU A 318 13.17 -25.65 5.65
CA GLU A 318 14.61 -25.77 5.46
C GLU A 318 15.12 -27.12 5.97
N LEU A 319 15.93 -27.79 5.17
CA LEU A 319 16.66 -28.98 5.58
C LEU A 319 18.07 -28.58 6.00
N PRO A 320 18.63 -29.19 7.07
CA PRO A 320 20.01 -28.92 7.49
C PRO A 320 20.97 -29.14 6.32
N GLY A 321 21.72 -28.12 5.95
CA GLY A 321 22.77 -28.23 4.94
C GLY A 321 23.91 -29.06 5.53
N GLY A 322 24.26 -30.17 4.91
CA GLY A 322 25.20 -31.18 5.41
C GLY A 322 26.66 -30.76 5.62
N ALA A 323 26.96 -29.50 5.97
CA ALA A 323 28.31 -29.03 6.24
C ALA A 323 28.46 -28.28 7.57
N ASP A 324 27.38 -28.00 8.31
CA ASP A 324 27.48 -27.19 9.54
C ASP A 324 26.55 -27.68 10.67
N GLU A 325 26.86 -28.82 11.26
CA GLU A 325 26.30 -29.22 12.56
C GLU A 325 26.70 -28.28 13.73
N GLY A 326 27.51 -27.25 13.44
CA GLY A 326 28.03 -26.28 14.41
C GLY A 326 27.61 -24.83 14.17
N SER A 327 26.81 -24.54 13.18
CA SER A 327 26.39 -23.16 12.89
C SER A 327 25.41 -22.63 13.94
N ALA A 328 25.77 -21.58 14.65
CA ALA A 328 24.94 -20.88 15.64
C ALA A 328 23.81 -20.04 14.99
N MET A 329 23.54 -20.22 13.69
CA MET A 329 22.50 -19.48 13.00
C MET A 329 21.10 -20.10 13.19
N PRO A 330 20.08 -19.31 13.50
CA PRO A 330 18.72 -19.82 13.61
C PRO A 330 18.27 -20.35 12.24
N PRO A 331 17.53 -21.47 12.20
CA PRO A 331 16.93 -21.96 10.96
C PRO A 331 15.94 -20.94 10.42
N THR A 332 15.83 -20.83 9.10
CA THR A 332 14.71 -20.13 8.47
C THR A 332 13.45 -20.92 8.80
N GLN A 333 12.50 -20.30 9.52
CA GLN A 333 11.35 -21.03 10.04
C GLN A 333 10.51 -21.66 8.92
N ARG A 334 10.28 -20.91 7.84
CA ARG A 334 9.61 -21.38 6.61
C ARG A 334 10.01 -20.47 5.46
N LEU A 335 10.16 -21.04 4.28
CA LEU A 335 10.43 -20.31 3.05
C LEU A 335 9.22 -20.42 2.12
N ALA A 336 8.72 -19.32 1.61
CA ALA A 336 7.68 -19.28 0.60
C ALA A 336 8.32 -19.10 -0.78
N VAL A 337 7.93 -19.94 -1.75
CA VAL A 337 8.37 -19.87 -3.14
C VAL A 337 7.16 -19.84 -4.04
N ASP A 338 7.02 -18.82 -4.88
CA ASP A 338 5.93 -18.73 -5.83
C ASP A 338 6.38 -19.26 -7.18
N VAL A 339 5.67 -20.28 -7.69
CA VAL A 339 5.94 -20.91 -8.98
C VAL A 339 4.73 -20.80 -9.90
N PRO A 340 4.89 -20.80 -11.22
CA PRO A 340 3.75 -20.91 -12.13
C PRO A 340 2.91 -22.15 -11.80
N SER A 341 1.58 -22.02 -11.70
CA SER A 341 0.72 -23.15 -11.35
C SER A 341 0.81 -24.33 -12.32
N SER A 342 1.17 -24.06 -13.58
CA SER A 342 1.43 -25.09 -14.61
C SER A 342 2.62 -25.98 -14.29
N SER A 343 3.60 -25.51 -13.50
CA SER A 343 4.79 -26.27 -13.10
C SER A 343 4.74 -26.82 -11.69
N ALA A 344 3.76 -26.43 -10.87
CA ALA A 344 3.67 -26.78 -9.46
C ALA A 344 3.61 -28.29 -9.18
N GLY A 345 3.05 -29.07 -10.11
CA GLY A 345 3.00 -30.52 -10.02
C GLY A 345 4.37 -31.23 -9.99
N GLN A 346 5.45 -30.54 -10.37
CA GLN A 346 6.83 -31.06 -10.29
C GLN A 346 7.32 -31.16 -8.83
N TRP A 347 6.73 -30.43 -7.90
CA TRP A 347 7.14 -30.36 -6.49
C TRP A 347 5.99 -30.70 -5.54
N PRO A 348 5.52 -31.96 -5.51
CA PRO A 348 4.44 -32.35 -4.62
C PRO A 348 4.85 -32.22 -3.14
N ALA A 349 3.87 -32.11 -2.25
CA ALA A 349 4.12 -32.10 -0.81
C ALA A 349 4.96 -33.31 -0.40
N GLY A 350 5.97 -33.11 0.45
CA GLY A 350 6.95 -34.10 0.86
C GLY A 350 8.20 -34.19 -0.03
N SER A 351 8.20 -33.61 -1.24
CA SER A 351 9.39 -33.60 -2.10
C SER A 351 10.46 -32.65 -1.59
N GLU A 352 11.71 -32.99 -1.89
CA GLU A 352 12.86 -32.10 -1.62
C GLU A 352 13.17 -31.26 -2.87
N ILE A 353 13.46 -30.00 -2.63
CA ILE A 353 13.73 -29.03 -3.65
C ILE A 353 14.91 -28.16 -3.26
N VAL A 354 15.79 -27.89 -4.22
CA VAL A 354 16.84 -26.87 -4.09
C VAL A 354 16.31 -25.56 -4.64
N VAL A 355 16.42 -24.50 -3.87
CA VAL A 355 15.98 -23.18 -4.24
C VAL A 355 17.18 -22.24 -4.31
N ARG A 356 17.29 -21.51 -5.42
CA ARG A 356 18.22 -20.41 -5.60
C ARG A 356 17.64 -19.14 -5.02
N ILE A 357 18.48 -18.44 -4.24
CA ILE A 357 18.16 -17.14 -3.66
C ILE A 357 19.01 -16.10 -4.39
N PRO A 358 18.44 -15.33 -5.34
CA PRO A 358 19.20 -14.35 -6.09
C PRO A 358 19.53 -13.16 -5.19
N VAL A 359 20.79 -12.99 -4.84
CA VAL A 359 21.24 -11.97 -3.89
C VAL A 359 21.04 -10.56 -4.45
N THR A 360 21.04 -10.42 -5.76
CA THR A 360 20.77 -9.15 -6.46
C THR A 360 19.33 -8.68 -6.34
N ALA A 361 18.39 -9.61 -6.15
CA ALA A 361 16.96 -9.31 -5.93
C ALA A 361 16.60 -9.27 -4.44
N SER A 362 17.58 -9.22 -3.54
CA SER A 362 17.38 -9.24 -2.10
C SER A 362 17.83 -7.93 -1.45
N ARG A 363 17.23 -7.62 -0.29
CA ARG A 363 17.64 -6.51 0.59
C ARG A 363 18.23 -7.07 1.86
N VAL A 364 19.21 -6.36 2.42
CA VAL A 364 19.79 -6.71 3.73
C VAL A 364 19.42 -5.61 4.72
N ILE A 365 18.82 -6.02 5.83
CA ILE A 365 18.49 -5.12 6.93
C ILE A 365 19.10 -5.68 8.23
N THR A 366 19.58 -4.80 9.10
CA THR A 366 20.07 -5.22 10.43
C THR A 366 18.90 -5.38 11.40
N ASP A 367 19.00 -6.35 12.31
CA ASP A 367 17.97 -6.66 13.32
C ASP A 367 17.72 -5.50 14.31
N ARG A 368 18.61 -4.50 14.37
CA ARG A 368 18.42 -3.29 15.20
C ARG A 368 17.16 -2.49 14.88
N SER A 369 16.59 -2.66 13.68
CA SER A 369 15.29 -2.11 13.34
C SER A 369 14.15 -2.96 13.93
N ALA A 370 14.33 -4.26 14.11
CA ALA A 370 13.36 -5.17 14.72
C ALA A 370 13.25 -4.95 16.25
N GLU A 371 14.35 -4.63 16.94
CA GLU A 371 14.33 -4.37 18.40
C GLU A 371 13.54 -3.12 18.79
N ARG A 372 13.42 -2.12 17.94
CA ARG A 372 12.55 -0.96 18.18
C ARG A 372 11.05 -1.33 18.14
N HIS A 373 10.70 -2.43 17.46
CA HIS A 373 9.34 -2.92 17.35
C HIS A 373 8.90 -3.81 18.52
N SER A 374 9.84 -4.56 19.14
CA SER A 374 9.53 -5.48 20.26
C SER A 374 9.41 -4.81 21.62
N ARG A 375 10.00 -3.62 21.82
CA ARG A 375 9.96 -2.89 23.11
C ARG A 375 8.72 -2.02 23.31
N GLY A 376 7.74 -2.05 22.39
CA GLY A 376 6.51 -1.27 22.45
C GLY A 376 5.23 -2.06 22.72
N VAL A 377 5.34 -3.35 23.09
CA VAL A 377 4.18 -4.18 23.47
C VAL A 377 4.29 -4.47 24.96
N HIS A 378 3.82 -3.53 25.77
CA HIS A 378 3.31 -3.75 27.14
C HIS A 378 2.18 -2.75 27.39
#